data_f6021a58784205bcbe9713852f56c6de
#
_entry.id   f6021a58784205bcbe9713852f56c6de
#
_cell.length_a   1.000
_cell.length_b   1.000
_cell.length_c   1.000
_cell.angle_alpha   90.00
_cell.angle_beta   90.00
_cell.angle_gamma   90.00
#
_symmetry.space_group_name_H-M   'P 1'
#
loop_
_entity.id
_entity.type
_entity.pdbx_description
1 polymer ?
#
loop_
_entity_poly.entity_id
_entity_poly.type
_entity_poly.pdbx_seq_one_letter_code
_entity_poly.pdbx_strand_id
1 'polypeptide(L)'
;MRSIEIGDGECPLAAAAHRGMEVFRVIWRRYNSGKSKEEVGLNLGTEDEQTEFKRSTSELREGMESISSILNKHESGVLYFGIRNDGEIIGQDVSEKTLRQVSQSVSNSIRPVIHPEVEQQYDEDGHSFICVRFSGKDIPYSCNGRYRIRVADEDVPASPEELARMFDYARARKTPWDEWPSERPIDDIDEKELRDYVSRGNACGRIPFEFEGIKATLDRLELLTGGKLTNAAAVLFCPSRNIGLKEGILANRARTEILDLSQKQGTLFDLVHEGELYILNNTRRRFITSGDGPREEVPEIPTKAIREALMNAYAHRDWLSLDCIQINIFYDSVEIDSPGWFIEGQDPTGHLSGISRSSKTRNELLAKTLFRSKDIESYGTGIPRIKELCDDAGVGIEYMRTPTGTRLIFHRNDAFAGEPTSNPPATHRKIIASASITLYTWDYLDDREKKVFSFLEEHGESRAAAISNSTGIKRRTLSDVLARLSKKGIIIARGESRSRTYCLPQIQDGS
;
A
#
# COMPACT_ATOMS: atom_id res chain seq x y z
N MET A 1 -18.44 -1.03 -51.29
CA MET A 1 -19.34 -0.92 -50.13
C MET A 1 -19.12 -2.14 -49.24
N ARG A 2 -18.35 -2.01 -48.18
CA ARG A 2 -18.26 -2.95 -47.04
C ARG A 2 -18.17 -2.09 -45.81
N SER A 3 -19.20 -2.18 -44.99
CA SER A 3 -19.34 -1.51 -43.70
C SER A 3 -18.29 -2.03 -42.73
N ILE A 4 -17.59 -1.14 -42.06
CA ILE A 4 -16.71 -1.44 -40.94
C ILE A 4 -17.53 -1.13 -39.69
N GLU A 5 -17.83 -2.17 -38.91
CA GLU A 5 -18.39 -2.04 -37.59
C GLU A 5 -17.28 -1.55 -36.62
N ILE A 6 -17.57 -0.42 -35.97
CA ILE A 6 -16.74 0.13 -34.91
C ILE A 6 -17.22 -0.52 -33.61
N GLY A 7 -16.37 -1.32 -32.99
CA GLY A 7 -16.61 -1.89 -31.67
C GLY A 7 -16.48 -0.84 -30.57
N ASP A 8 -17.47 -0.80 -29.69
CA ASP A 8 -17.54 0.06 -28.50
C ASP A 8 -16.46 -0.32 -27.51
N GLY A 9 -15.37 0.44 -27.50
CA GLY A 9 -14.37 0.41 -26.44
C GLY A 9 -14.69 1.48 -25.40
N GLU A 10 -15.21 1.08 -24.25
CA GLU A 10 -15.46 1.99 -23.14
C GLU A 10 -14.15 2.64 -22.63
N CYS A 11 -14.17 3.96 -22.52
CA CYS A 11 -13.08 4.76 -21.98
C CYS A 11 -12.90 4.47 -20.47
N PRO A 12 -11.68 4.23 -19.97
CA PRO A 12 -11.43 3.94 -18.55
C PRO A 12 -11.89 5.03 -17.56
N LEU A 13 -12.09 6.25 -18.03
CA LEU A 13 -12.65 7.38 -17.25
C LEU A 13 -14.15 7.23 -16.99
N ALA A 14 -14.89 6.56 -17.87
CA ALA A 14 -16.31 6.27 -17.68
C ALA A 14 -16.55 5.22 -16.56
N ALA A 15 -15.64 4.29 -16.39
CA ALA A 15 -15.73 3.23 -15.35
C ALA A 15 -15.51 3.76 -13.94
N ALA A 16 -14.77 4.86 -13.75
CA ALA A 16 -14.59 5.50 -12.45
C ALA A 16 -15.82 6.33 -12.04
N ALA A 17 -16.43 7.02 -13.00
CA ALA A 17 -17.68 7.76 -12.78
C ALA A 17 -18.87 6.81 -12.49
N HIS A 18 -18.92 5.65 -13.16
CA HIS A 18 -19.95 4.63 -12.93
C HIS A 18 -19.85 3.98 -11.55
N ARG A 19 -18.64 3.76 -11.01
CA ARG A 19 -18.46 3.20 -9.66
C ARG A 19 -18.89 4.18 -8.55
N GLY A 20 -18.66 5.46 -8.72
CA GLY A 20 -19.17 6.48 -7.79
C GLY A 20 -20.71 6.52 -7.75
N MET A 21 -21.35 6.40 -8.92
CA MET A 21 -22.83 6.34 -9.03
C MET A 21 -23.43 5.02 -8.53
N GLU A 22 -22.74 3.88 -8.67
CA GLU A 22 -23.22 2.60 -8.14
C GLU A 22 -23.10 2.52 -6.61
N VAL A 23 -22.05 3.07 -6.01
CA VAL A 23 -21.94 3.18 -4.54
C VAL A 23 -23.06 4.08 -4.01
N PHE A 24 -23.40 5.16 -4.68
CA PHE A 24 -24.52 6.04 -4.34
C PHE A 24 -25.88 5.32 -4.49
N ARG A 25 -26.10 4.55 -5.57
CA ARG A 25 -27.31 3.73 -5.76
C ARG A 25 -27.43 2.57 -4.77
N VAL A 26 -26.33 1.98 -4.34
CA VAL A 26 -26.33 0.86 -3.37
C VAL A 26 -26.57 1.38 -1.96
N ILE A 27 -26.03 2.51 -1.58
CA ILE A 27 -26.31 3.16 -0.29
C ILE A 27 -27.77 3.62 -0.26
N TRP A 28 -28.29 4.20 -1.32
CA TRP A 28 -29.67 4.66 -1.44
C TRP A 28 -30.70 3.49 -1.39
N ARG A 29 -30.43 2.36 -2.08
CA ARG A 29 -31.32 1.17 -2.02
C ARG A 29 -31.31 0.46 -0.67
N ARG A 30 -30.21 0.50 0.08
CA ARG A 30 -30.13 -0.11 1.42
C ARG A 30 -30.82 0.71 2.51
N TYR A 31 -30.94 2.02 2.35
CA TYR A 31 -31.55 2.89 3.34
C TYR A 31 -33.09 2.94 3.24
N ASN A 32 -33.65 2.79 2.06
CA ASN A 32 -35.10 2.95 1.81
C ASN A 32 -35.98 1.71 1.99
N SER A 33 -35.45 0.60 2.47
CA SER A 33 -36.27 -0.61 2.70
C SER A 33 -36.79 -0.70 4.14
N GLY A 34 -37.42 0.34 4.68
CA GLY A 34 -38.15 0.16 5.92
C GLY A 34 -38.18 1.29 6.94
N LYS A 35 -38.48 2.54 6.53
CA LYS A 35 -38.95 3.57 7.49
C LYS A 35 -40.16 4.32 6.95
N SER A 36 -41.11 4.54 7.83
CA SER A 36 -42.30 5.34 7.65
C SER A 36 -41.96 6.81 7.27
N LYS A 37 -42.81 7.41 6.45
CA LYS A 37 -42.75 8.81 6.04
C LYS A 37 -42.84 9.74 7.24
N GLU A 38 -41.71 10.15 7.77
CA GLU A 38 -41.53 11.34 8.59
C GLU A 38 -40.17 11.92 8.23
N GLU A 39 -40.17 13.12 7.65
CA GLU A 39 -39.12 14.10 7.41
C GLU A 39 -37.68 13.62 7.65
N VAL A 40 -37.08 12.96 6.66
CA VAL A 40 -35.62 12.75 6.65
C VAL A 40 -35.10 13.39 5.37
N GLY A 41 -34.68 14.65 5.44
CA GLY A 41 -33.89 15.30 4.42
C GLY A 41 -32.68 14.43 4.05
N LEU A 42 -32.27 14.43 2.80
CA LEU A 42 -31.08 13.69 2.36
C LEU A 42 -29.87 14.21 3.14
N ASN A 43 -29.24 13.36 3.95
CA ASN A 43 -28.03 13.70 4.70
C ASN A 43 -26.84 13.05 4.01
N LEU A 44 -25.80 13.84 3.64
CA LEU A 44 -24.61 13.39 2.93
C LEU A 44 -23.54 12.76 3.86
N GLY A 45 -23.82 12.66 5.15
CA GLY A 45 -22.87 12.15 6.14
C GLY A 45 -22.09 13.27 6.84
N THR A 46 -20.90 12.96 7.30
CA THR A 46 -20.01 13.92 7.98
C THR A 46 -18.81 14.26 7.09
N GLU A 47 -18.22 15.41 7.32
CA GLU A 47 -16.92 15.78 6.73
C GLU A 47 -15.86 14.74 7.05
N ASP A 48 -14.94 14.57 6.13
CA ASP A 48 -13.79 13.69 6.26
C ASP A 48 -12.52 14.30 5.62
N GLU A 49 -11.48 13.49 5.46
CA GLU A 49 -10.22 13.97 4.91
C GLU A 49 -10.29 14.36 3.42
N GLN A 50 -11.34 13.98 2.68
CA GLN A 50 -11.52 14.26 1.24
C GLN A 50 -12.82 14.99 0.93
N THR A 51 -13.70 15.17 1.92
CA THR A 51 -15.02 15.79 1.76
C THR A 51 -15.17 16.97 2.69
N GLU A 52 -15.56 18.12 2.16
CA GLU A 52 -15.78 19.37 2.90
C GLU A 52 -17.15 19.94 2.61
N PHE A 53 -17.82 20.46 3.64
CA PHE A 53 -19.12 21.12 3.55
C PHE A 53 -19.00 22.61 3.91
N LYS A 54 -19.74 23.43 3.16
CA LYS A 54 -19.88 24.86 3.44
C LYS A 54 -21.36 25.26 3.32
N ARG A 55 -21.83 26.07 4.23
CA ARG A 55 -23.25 26.46 4.30
C ARG A 55 -23.70 27.24 3.08
N SER A 56 -22.79 28.01 2.49
CA SER A 56 -23.05 28.75 1.25
C SER A 56 -21.76 29.27 0.63
N THR A 57 -21.87 29.86 -0.58
CA THR A 57 -20.76 30.55 -1.23
C THR A 57 -20.28 31.82 -0.51
N SER A 58 -20.89 32.24 0.61
CA SER A 58 -20.30 33.26 1.49
C SER A 58 -19.00 32.78 2.15
N GLU A 59 -18.83 31.46 2.31
CA GLU A 59 -17.64 30.79 2.86
C GLU A 59 -16.65 30.34 1.77
N LEU A 60 -16.73 30.98 0.59
CA LEU A 60 -15.92 30.61 -0.59
C LEU A 60 -14.43 30.63 -0.31
N ARG A 61 -13.94 31.59 0.50
CA ARG A 61 -12.54 31.69 0.85
C ARG A 61 -12.07 30.48 1.67
N GLU A 62 -12.86 30.06 2.65
CA GLU A 62 -12.56 28.90 3.49
C GLU A 62 -12.59 27.61 2.65
N GLY A 63 -13.59 27.48 1.76
CA GLY A 63 -13.62 26.37 0.82
C GLY A 63 -12.38 26.28 -0.09
N MET A 64 -11.79 27.42 -0.50
CA MET A 64 -10.52 27.40 -1.26
C MET A 64 -9.35 26.94 -0.41
N GLU A 65 -9.32 27.32 0.88
CA GLU A 65 -8.32 26.84 1.83
C GLU A 65 -8.42 25.32 2.00
N SER A 66 -9.64 24.77 2.14
CA SER A 66 -9.89 23.33 2.25
C SER A 66 -9.50 22.57 0.97
N ILE A 67 -9.81 23.09 -0.22
CA ILE A 67 -9.37 22.45 -1.48
C ILE A 67 -7.83 22.29 -1.49
N SER A 68 -7.08 23.35 -1.17
CA SER A 68 -5.61 23.27 -1.19
C SER A 68 -5.07 22.31 -0.12
N SER A 69 -5.70 22.27 1.04
CA SER A 69 -5.36 21.40 2.15
C SER A 69 -5.58 19.92 1.82
N ILE A 70 -6.75 19.58 1.27
CA ILE A 70 -7.11 18.23 0.82
C ILE A 70 -6.16 17.75 -0.30
N LEU A 71 -5.89 18.61 -1.30
CA LEU A 71 -4.96 18.28 -2.39
C LEU A 71 -3.56 17.96 -1.91
N ASN A 72 -3.08 18.62 -0.87
CA ASN A 72 -1.75 18.38 -0.30
C ASN A 72 -1.61 17.02 0.39
N LYS A 73 -2.73 16.38 0.74
CA LYS A 73 -2.73 15.08 1.41
C LYS A 73 -3.25 13.95 0.51
N HIS A 74 -4.31 14.21 -0.26
CA HIS A 74 -5.08 13.16 -0.95
C HIS A 74 -5.10 13.27 -2.48
N GLU A 75 -4.52 14.31 -3.06
CA GLU A 75 -4.50 14.59 -4.51
C GLU A 75 -5.91 14.76 -5.14
N SER A 76 -6.99 14.55 -4.41
CA SER A 76 -8.37 14.74 -4.88
C SER A 76 -9.35 14.90 -3.73
N GLY A 77 -10.50 15.51 -3.99
CA GLY A 77 -11.57 15.66 -3.02
C GLY A 77 -12.82 16.30 -3.61
N VAL A 78 -13.80 16.51 -2.73
CA VAL A 78 -15.08 17.14 -3.07
C VAL A 78 -15.41 18.22 -2.03
N LEU A 79 -15.83 19.40 -2.50
CA LEU A 79 -16.33 20.49 -1.69
C LEU A 79 -17.79 20.77 -2.08
N TYR A 80 -18.63 20.88 -1.07
CA TYR A 80 -20.04 21.23 -1.28
C TYR A 80 -20.36 22.59 -0.69
N PHE A 81 -21.23 23.38 -1.38
CA PHE A 81 -21.83 24.59 -0.85
C PHE A 81 -23.35 24.46 -0.80
N GLY A 82 -23.97 24.84 0.31
CA GLY A 82 -25.38 24.65 0.59
C GLY A 82 -25.66 23.51 1.57
N ILE A 83 -24.63 23.06 2.30
CA ILE A 83 -24.68 21.91 3.21
C ILE A 83 -24.09 22.33 4.56
N ARG A 84 -24.66 21.84 5.66
CA ARG A 84 -24.11 22.00 7.02
C ARG A 84 -23.06 20.94 7.30
N ASN A 85 -22.21 21.18 8.30
CA ASN A 85 -21.14 20.25 8.71
C ASN A 85 -21.67 18.86 9.18
N ASP A 86 -22.95 18.79 9.58
CA ASP A 86 -23.63 17.53 9.92
C ASP A 86 -24.22 16.80 8.70
N GLY A 87 -23.98 17.33 7.48
CA GLY A 87 -24.43 16.77 6.21
C GLY A 87 -25.87 17.12 5.82
N GLU A 88 -26.57 17.97 6.59
CA GLU A 88 -27.91 18.45 6.25
C GLU A 88 -27.85 19.40 5.06
N ILE A 89 -28.62 19.11 4.01
CA ILE A 89 -28.72 19.99 2.84
C ILE A 89 -29.68 21.13 3.17
N ILE A 90 -29.14 22.34 3.27
CA ILE A 90 -29.93 23.56 3.52
C ILE A 90 -30.23 24.32 2.24
N GLY A 91 -29.52 23.96 1.14
CA GLY A 91 -29.64 24.61 -0.15
C GLY A 91 -29.08 26.03 -0.20
N GLN A 92 -28.92 26.55 -1.40
CA GLN A 92 -28.61 27.96 -1.69
C GLN A 92 -29.07 28.33 -3.10
N ASP A 93 -29.17 29.63 -3.36
CA ASP A 93 -29.44 30.11 -4.74
C ASP A 93 -28.22 29.85 -5.63
N VAL A 94 -28.44 29.10 -6.71
CA VAL A 94 -27.41 28.76 -7.69
C VAL A 94 -27.78 29.31 -9.05
N SER A 95 -26.88 30.03 -9.66
CA SER A 95 -26.98 30.55 -11.02
C SER A 95 -25.72 30.20 -11.81
N GLU A 96 -25.75 30.28 -13.13
CA GLU A 96 -24.54 30.14 -13.96
C GLU A 96 -23.43 31.10 -13.55
N LYS A 97 -23.81 32.31 -13.08
CA LYS A 97 -22.87 33.29 -12.54
C LYS A 97 -22.21 32.78 -11.27
N THR A 98 -22.96 32.13 -10.38
CA THR A 98 -22.46 31.55 -9.13
C THR A 98 -21.48 30.42 -9.43
N LEU A 99 -21.83 29.48 -10.30
CA LEU A 99 -20.97 28.37 -10.72
C LEU A 99 -19.65 28.87 -11.34
N ARG A 100 -19.75 29.87 -12.22
CA ARG A 100 -18.58 30.49 -12.84
C ARG A 100 -17.70 31.21 -11.81
N GLN A 101 -18.29 31.89 -10.84
CA GLN A 101 -17.57 32.55 -9.75
C GLN A 101 -16.78 31.52 -8.89
N VAL A 102 -17.39 30.39 -8.55
CA VAL A 102 -16.71 29.31 -7.80
C VAL A 102 -15.52 28.78 -8.60
N SER A 103 -15.72 28.40 -9.87
CA SER A 103 -14.66 27.91 -10.74
C SER A 103 -13.50 28.91 -10.91
N GLN A 104 -13.82 30.19 -11.10
CA GLN A 104 -12.81 31.26 -11.19
C GLN A 104 -12.06 31.44 -9.87
N SER A 105 -12.75 31.36 -8.72
CA SER A 105 -12.12 31.47 -7.42
C SER A 105 -11.12 30.36 -7.16
N VAL A 106 -11.43 29.11 -7.53
CA VAL A 106 -10.48 28.00 -7.47
C VAL A 106 -9.24 28.32 -8.32
N SER A 107 -9.44 28.65 -9.59
CA SER A 107 -8.33 28.93 -10.53
C SER A 107 -7.49 30.15 -10.14
N ASN A 108 -8.06 31.13 -9.44
CA ASN A 108 -7.37 32.34 -9.02
C ASN A 108 -6.61 32.17 -7.69
N SER A 109 -7.18 31.41 -6.75
CA SER A 109 -6.65 31.31 -5.38
C SER A 109 -5.66 30.18 -5.20
N ILE A 110 -5.75 29.10 -5.99
CA ILE A 110 -4.95 27.88 -5.82
C ILE A 110 -3.77 27.86 -6.79
N ARG A 111 -2.59 27.53 -6.27
CA ARG A 111 -1.37 27.36 -7.07
C ARG A 111 -0.64 26.09 -6.63
N PRO A 112 -0.20 25.27 -7.58
CA PRO A 112 -0.46 25.29 -9.04
C PRO A 112 -1.94 25.36 -9.39
N VAL A 113 -2.27 25.85 -10.60
CA VAL A 113 -3.66 26.01 -11.06
C VAL A 113 -4.28 24.64 -11.27
N ILE A 114 -5.50 24.46 -10.76
CA ILE A 114 -6.36 23.31 -11.03
C ILE A 114 -7.65 23.74 -11.75
N HIS A 115 -8.29 22.79 -12.40
CA HIS A 115 -9.55 22.99 -13.10
C HIS A 115 -10.61 22.06 -12.49
N PRO A 116 -11.42 22.55 -11.53
CA PRO A 116 -12.44 21.73 -10.88
C PRO A 116 -13.65 21.52 -11.80
N GLU A 117 -14.36 20.43 -11.57
CA GLU A 117 -15.71 20.23 -12.08
C GLU A 117 -16.69 20.86 -11.09
N VAL A 118 -17.48 21.85 -11.56
CA VAL A 118 -18.43 22.60 -10.70
C VAL A 118 -19.83 22.38 -11.25
N GLU A 119 -20.69 21.75 -10.45
CA GLU A 119 -22.03 21.34 -10.83
C GLU A 119 -23.06 21.80 -9.83
N GLN A 120 -24.24 22.19 -10.30
CA GLN A 120 -25.43 22.34 -9.48
C GLN A 120 -26.09 20.99 -9.30
N GLN A 121 -26.44 20.65 -8.08
CA GLN A 121 -27.18 19.44 -7.72
C GLN A 121 -28.45 19.81 -6.94
N TYR A 122 -29.37 18.87 -6.84
CA TYR A 122 -30.65 19.04 -6.14
C TYR A 122 -30.90 17.87 -5.22
N ASP A 123 -31.47 18.12 -4.05
CA ASP A 123 -32.02 17.08 -3.21
C ASP A 123 -33.44 16.67 -3.64
N GLU A 124 -34.06 15.75 -2.92
CA GLU A 124 -35.42 15.27 -3.20
C GLU A 124 -36.51 16.34 -2.96
N ASP A 125 -36.23 17.32 -2.13
CA ASP A 125 -37.12 18.45 -1.78
C ASP A 125 -36.95 19.64 -2.76
N GLY A 126 -36.00 19.55 -3.69
CA GLY A 126 -35.71 20.56 -4.70
C GLY A 126 -34.76 21.66 -4.22
N HIS A 127 -34.10 21.50 -3.07
CA HIS A 127 -33.06 22.43 -2.63
C HIS A 127 -31.83 22.28 -3.53
N SER A 128 -31.38 23.39 -4.08
CA SER A 128 -30.18 23.39 -4.94
C SER A 128 -28.92 23.62 -4.10
N PHE A 129 -27.86 22.88 -4.42
CA PHE A 129 -26.55 23.02 -3.82
C PHE A 129 -25.45 22.86 -4.88
N ILE A 130 -24.21 23.25 -4.57
CA ILE A 130 -23.08 23.17 -5.51
C ILE A 130 -22.15 22.04 -5.08
N CYS A 131 -21.78 21.18 -6.03
CA CYS A 131 -20.74 20.16 -5.90
C CYS A 131 -19.51 20.61 -6.68
N VAL A 132 -18.36 20.65 -6.02
CA VAL A 132 -17.05 20.98 -6.63
C VAL A 132 -16.15 19.78 -6.49
N ARG A 133 -15.91 19.04 -7.58
CA ARG A 133 -14.94 17.95 -7.63
C ARG A 133 -13.61 18.48 -8.13
N PHE A 134 -12.55 18.15 -7.42
CA PHE A 134 -11.22 18.62 -7.76
C PHE A 134 -10.19 17.51 -7.62
N SER A 135 -9.16 17.59 -8.46
CA SER A 135 -8.00 16.71 -8.38
C SER A 135 -6.75 17.45 -8.86
N GLY A 136 -5.60 17.01 -8.36
CA GLY A 136 -4.31 17.54 -8.75
C GLY A 136 -3.17 16.79 -8.10
N LYS A 137 -2.08 16.62 -8.86
CA LYS A 137 -0.91 15.85 -8.43
C LYS A 137 0.32 16.72 -8.20
N ASP A 138 0.25 18.01 -8.49
CA ASP A 138 1.40 18.93 -8.45
C ASP A 138 1.58 19.58 -7.06
N ILE A 139 1.60 18.75 -6.01
CA ILE A 139 1.87 19.23 -4.65
C ILE A 139 3.26 19.88 -4.58
N PRO A 140 3.44 20.92 -3.71
CA PRO A 140 2.47 21.47 -2.77
C PRO A 140 1.54 22.53 -3.39
N TYR A 141 0.27 22.42 -3.06
CA TYR A 141 -0.73 23.43 -3.39
C TYR A 141 -0.80 24.52 -2.32
N SER A 142 -0.84 25.78 -2.75
CA SER A 142 -1.09 26.90 -1.85
C SER A 142 -2.43 27.56 -2.18
N CYS A 143 -3.12 28.05 -1.15
CA CYS A 143 -4.22 28.99 -1.28
C CYS A 143 -3.75 30.39 -0.91
N ASN A 144 -3.76 31.32 -1.87
CA ASN A 144 -3.28 32.69 -1.69
C ASN A 144 -1.88 32.76 -1.06
N GLY A 145 -0.95 31.88 -1.47
CA GLY A 145 0.41 31.79 -0.98
C GLY A 145 0.57 31.12 0.40
N ARG A 146 -0.49 30.57 0.98
CA ARG A 146 -0.43 29.83 2.24
C ARG A 146 -0.57 28.33 1.97
N TYR A 147 0.29 27.54 2.59
CA TYR A 147 0.28 26.09 2.49
C TYR A 147 -0.37 25.48 3.72
N ARG A 148 -1.34 24.60 3.50
CA ARG A 148 -2.07 23.89 4.54
C ARG A 148 -2.10 22.40 4.23
N ILE A 149 -2.33 21.58 5.25
CA ILE A 149 -2.51 20.13 5.14
C ILE A 149 -3.77 19.72 5.88
N ARG A 150 -4.47 18.74 5.36
CA ARG A 150 -5.68 18.18 5.98
C ARG A 150 -5.32 17.23 7.11
N VAL A 151 -5.89 17.44 8.30
CA VAL A 151 -5.75 16.56 9.47
C VAL A 151 -7.16 16.28 9.98
N ALA A 152 -7.65 15.10 9.71
CA ALA A 152 -9.07 14.74 9.90
C ALA A 152 -9.98 15.70 9.10
N ASP A 153 -10.74 16.55 9.76
CA ASP A 153 -11.63 17.56 9.20
C ASP A 153 -11.09 19.02 9.33
N GLU A 154 -9.83 19.17 9.78
CA GLU A 154 -9.22 20.49 9.98
C GLU A 154 -8.15 20.82 8.93
N ASP A 155 -8.08 22.10 8.54
CA ASP A 155 -7.09 22.66 7.63
C ASP A 155 -5.99 23.37 8.43
N VAL A 156 -4.93 22.63 8.76
CA VAL A 156 -3.82 23.15 9.55
C VAL A 156 -2.70 23.74 8.68
N PRO A 157 -1.98 24.79 9.12
CA PRO A 157 -0.80 25.26 8.41
C PRO A 157 0.25 24.15 8.30
N ALA A 158 0.81 23.94 7.10
CA ALA A 158 1.90 22.99 6.93
C ALA A 158 3.15 23.48 7.69
N SER A 159 3.79 22.57 8.44
CA SER A 159 5.07 22.86 9.10
C SER A 159 6.19 23.04 8.07
N PRO A 160 7.31 23.70 8.42
CA PRO A 160 8.47 23.81 7.54
C PRO A 160 8.98 22.47 7.04
N GLU A 161 8.95 21.45 7.89
CA GLU A 161 9.39 20.08 7.57
C GLU A 161 8.43 19.38 6.60
N GLU A 162 7.12 19.53 6.77
CA GLU A 162 6.12 19.01 5.86
C GLU A 162 6.22 19.68 4.51
N LEU A 163 6.38 20.99 4.49
CA LEU A 163 6.54 21.76 3.26
C LEU A 163 7.81 21.37 2.50
N ALA A 164 8.94 21.22 3.20
CA ALA A 164 10.19 20.74 2.60
C ALA A 164 10.00 19.38 1.95
N ARG A 165 9.35 18.43 2.64
CA ARG A 165 9.01 17.10 2.08
C ARG A 165 8.13 17.20 0.83
N MET A 166 7.10 18.04 0.84
CA MET A 166 6.25 18.23 -0.35
C MET A 166 7.05 18.76 -1.55
N PHE A 167 7.98 19.70 -1.34
CA PHE A 167 8.85 20.18 -2.40
C PHE A 167 9.83 19.11 -2.90
N ASP A 168 10.34 18.25 -2.01
CA ASP A 168 11.20 17.14 -2.40
C ASP A 168 10.43 16.12 -3.25
N TYR A 169 9.17 15.78 -2.89
CA TYR A 169 8.32 14.96 -3.74
C TYR A 169 8.02 15.60 -5.09
N ALA A 170 7.74 16.91 -5.11
CA ALA A 170 7.55 17.65 -6.37
C ALA A 170 8.81 17.64 -7.25
N ARG A 171 9.97 17.76 -6.65
CA ARG A 171 11.27 17.66 -7.33
C ARG A 171 11.49 16.24 -7.88
N ALA A 172 11.21 15.21 -7.09
CA ALA A 172 11.40 13.81 -7.48
C ALA A 172 10.51 13.37 -8.65
N ARG A 173 9.36 14.04 -8.86
CA ARG A 173 8.52 13.83 -10.06
C ARG A 173 9.18 14.34 -11.36
N LYS A 174 10.11 15.32 -11.27
CA LYS A 174 10.81 15.89 -12.42
C LYS A 174 12.17 15.25 -12.65
N THR A 175 12.87 14.99 -11.57
CA THR A 175 14.19 14.36 -11.58
C THR A 175 14.17 13.30 -10.48
N PRO A 176 14.33 12.02 -10.78
CA PRO A 176 14.36 10.96 -9.80
C PRO A 176 15.35 11.24 -8.67
N TRP A 177 15.00 10.84 -7.43
CA TRP A 177 15.83 11.11 -6.25
C TRP A 177 17.25 10.54 -6.38
N ASP A 178 17.39 9.40 -7.00
CA ASP A 178 18.64 8.70 -7.19
C ASP A 178 19.63 9.42 -8.13
N GLU A 179 19.14 10.36 -8.95
CA GLU A 179 19.95 11.24 -9.80
C GLU A 179 20.37 12.55 -9.10
N TRP A 180 19.82 12.88 -7.93
CA TRP A 180 20.19 14.10 -7.23
C TRP A 180 21.64 14.06 -6.75
N PRO A 181 22.33 15.24 -6.69
CA PRO A 181 23.65 15.32 -6.09
C PRO A 181 23.58 14.95 -4.61
N SER A 182 24.43 14.01 -4.23
CA SER A 182 24.60 13.59 -2.84
C SER A 182 25.47 14.60 -2.07
N GLU A 183 25.24 14.68 -0.76
CA GLU A 183 26.12 15.40 0.17
C GLU A 183 27.41 14.61 0.50
N ARG A 184 27.51 13.35 0.06
CA ARG A 184 28.68 12.51 0.28
C ARG A 184 29.83 12.91 -0.64
N PRO A 185 31.05 13.06 -0.13
CA PRO A 185 32.23 13.30 -0.94
C PRO A 185 32.60 12.02 -1.72
N ILE A 186 33.34 12.18 -2.82
CA ILE A 186 33.83 11.05 -3.64
C ILE A 186 34.79 10.17 -2.85
N ASP A 187 35.48 10.70 -1.89
CA ASP A 187 36.45 10.00 -1.03
C ASP A 187 35.76 9.01 -0.06
N ASP A 188 34.43 9.11 0.14
CA ASP A 188 33.66 8.16 0.93
C ASP A 188 33.33 6.85 0.17
N ILE A 189 33.67 6.76 -1.13
CA ILE A 189 33.42 5.56 -1.94
C ILE A 189 34.30 4.40 -1.44
N ASP A 190 33.67 3.27 -1.17
CA ASP A 190 34.38 2.00 -1.00
C ASP A 190 34.94 1.54 -2.34
N GLU A 191 36.24 1.76 -2.55
CA GLU A 191 36.91 1.40 -3.80
C GLU A 191 36.83 -0.11 -4.08
N LYS A 192 36.89 -0.93 -3.04
CA LYS A 192 36.81 -2.38 -3.18
C LYS A 192 35.43 -2.78 -3.72
N GLU A 193 34.36 -2.27 -3.13
CA GLU A 193 33.00 -2.58 -3.60
C GLU A 193 32.77 -2.10 -5.04
N LEU A 194 33.24 -0.89 -5.38
CA LEU A 194 33.15 -0.37 -6.74
C LEU A 194 33.93 -1.24 -7.75
N ARG A 195 35.10 -1.71 -7.36
CA ARG A 195 35.94 -2.61 -8.18
C ARG A 195 35.27 -3.97 -8.37
N ASP A 196 34.75 -4.54 -7.29
CA ASP A 196 34.02 -5.80 -7.31
C ASP A 196 32.75 -5.69 -8.17
N TYR A 197 32.03 -4.57 -8.09
CA TYR A 197 30.89 -4.24 -8.94
C TYR A 197 31.26 -4.23 -10.43
N VAL A 198 32.34 -3.53 -10.82
CA VAL A 198 32.83 -3.51 -12.21
C VAL A 198 33.21 -4.91 -12.67
N SER A 199 33.90 -5.68 -11.83
CA SER A 199 34.27 -7.09 -12.13
C SER A 199 33.04 -7.96 -12.39
N ARG A 200 31.99 -7.87 -11.57
CA ARG A 200 30.70 -8.56 -11.80
C ARG A 200 30.06 -8.17 -13.13
N GLY A 201 30.08 -6.87 -13.44
CA GLY A 201 29.57 -6.34 -14.71
C GLY A 201 30.34 -6.79 -15.95
N ASN A 202 31.70 -6.87 -15.84
CA ASN A 202 32.54 -7.43 -16.88
C ASN A 202 32.26 -8.92 -17.10
N ALA A 203 32.18 -9.71 -16.02
CA ALA A 203 31.91 -11.14 -16.07
C ALA A 203 30.59 -11.49 -16.79
N CYS A 204 29.58 -10.63 -16.70
CA CYS A 204 28.29 -10.81 -17.40
C CYS A 204 28.20 -10.02 -18.72
N GLY A 205 29.27 -9.33 -19.14
CA GLY A 205 29.37 -8.60 -20.42
C GLY A 205 28.50 -7.31 -20.47
N ARG A 206 28.05 -6.79 -19.32
CA ARG A 206 27.20 -5.59 -19.25
C ARG A 206 27.98 -4.30 -18.96
N ILE A 207 29.21 -4.41 -18.47
CA ILE A 207 30.16 -3.30 -18.32
C ILE A 207 31.35 -3.56 -19.25
N PRO A 208 31.56 -2.76 -20.31
CA PRO A 208 32.57 -3.03 -21.33
C PRO A 208 33.93 -2.38 -21.03
N PHE A 209 34.22 -2.03 -19.78
CA PHE A 209 35.46 -1.36 -19.40
C PHE A 209 35.95 -1.82 -18.02
N GLU A 210 37.26 -1.77 -17.85
CA GLU A 210 37.92 -2.09 -16.60
C GLU A 210 37.88 -0.91 -15.61
N PHE A 211 38.15 -1.20 -14.33
CA PHE A 211 38.27 -0.17 -13.31
C PHE A 211 39.51 0.72 -13.57
N GLU A 212 39.31 2.03 -13.76
CA GLU A 212 40.34 3.04 -14.06
C GLU A 212 40.50 4.08 -12.92
N GLY A 213 40.14 3.73 -11.71
CA GLY A 213 40.07 4.61 -10.56
C GLY A 213 38.65 5.11 -10.28
N ILE A 214 38.39 5.56 -9.05
CA ILE A 214 37.03 5.86 -8.55
C ILE A 214 36.33 6.86 -9.48
N LYS A 215 36.90 8.05 -9.67
CA LYS A 215 36.25 9.15 -10.40
C LYS A 215 35.97 8.80 -11.87
N ALA A 216 36.96 8.23 -12.58
CA ALA A 216 36.79 7.85 -13.98
C ALA A 216 35.72 6.74 -14.15
N THR A 217 35.73 5.78 -13.26
CA THR A 217 34.74 4.69 -13.25
C THR A 217 33.33 5.21 -12.99
N LEU A 218 33.15 6.07 -11.98
CA LEU A 218 31.84 6.67 -11.67
C LEU A 218 31.32 7.53 -12.81
N ASP A 219 32.17 8.29 -13.48
CA ASP A 219 31.80 9.10 -14.65
C ASP A 219 31.29 8.24 -15.79
N ARG A 220 32.01 7.18 -16.13
CA ARG A 220 31.61 6.21 -17.17
C ARG A 220 30.31 5.44 -16.82
N LEU A 221 30.02 5.27 -15.54
CA LEU A 221 28.79 4.66 -15.06
C LEU A 221 27.62 5.67 -15.01
N GLU A 222 27.86 6.96 -15.28
CA GLU A 222 26.88 8.05 -15.17
C GLU A 222 26.43 8.30 -13.71
N LEU A 223 27.31 8.02 -12.76
CA LEU A 223 27.06 8.15 -11.32
C LEU A 223 27.55 9.48 -10.71
N LEU A 224 27.94 10.44 -11.57
CA LEU A 224 28.29 11.80 -11.19
C LEU A 224 27.33 12.81 -11.81
N THR A 225 26.95 13.81 -11.05
CA THR A 225 26.16 14.96 -11.50
C THR A 225 26.79 16.25 -11.02
N GLY A 226 27.16 17.15 -11.95
CA GLY A 226 27.87 18.40 -11.61
C GLY A 226 29.17 18.17 -10.85
N GLY A 227 29.86 17.05 -11.07
CA GLY A 227 31.12 16.69 -10.40
C GLY A 227 30.95 16.14 -8.97
N LYS A 228 29.70 15.98 -8.49
CA LYS A 228 29.35 15.34 -7.21
C LYS A 228 28.79 13.93 -7.45
N LEU A 229 28.86 13.07 -6.42
CA LEU A 229 28.18 11.80 -6.44
C LEU A 229 26.68 12.00 -6.64
N THR A 230 26.03 11.11 -7.39
CA THR A 230 24.58 10.96 -7.34
C THR A 230 24.17 10.22 -6.06
N ASN A 231 22.90 10.35 -5.63
CA ASN A 231 22.39 9.56 -4.52
C ASN A 231 22.48 8.06 -4.80
N ALA A 232 22.29 7.61 -6.05
CA ALA A 232 22.51 6.22 -6.45
C ALA A 232 23.94 5.75 -6.15
N ALA A 233 24.97 6.55 -6.52
CA ALA A 233 26.36 6.23 -6.22
C ALA A 233 26.63 6.12 -4.72
N ALA A 234 26.08 7.08 -3.95
CA ALA A 234 26.26 7.11 -2.51
C ALA A 234 25.62 5.91 -1.81
N VAL A 235 24.41 5.51 -2.23
CA VAL A 235 23.70 4.35 -1.68
C VAL A 235 24.42 3.03 -1.98
N LEU A 236 24.96 2.90 -3.20
CA LEU A 236 25.62 1.68 -3.65
C LEU A 236 27.01 1.51 -3.05
N PHE A 237 27.79 2.58 -2.95
CA PHE A 237 29.24 2.48 -2.74
C PHE A 237 29.78 3.26 -1.54
N CYS A 238 28.96 4.09 -0.84
CA CYS A 238 29.42 4.75 0.38
C CYS A 238 28.86 4.02 1.59
N PRO A 239 29.66 3.49 2.52
CA PRO A 239 29.21 3.02 3.80
C PRO A 239 28.44 4.13 4.52
N SER A 240 27.13 3.95 4.72
CA SER A 240 26.25 5.02 5.17
C SER A 240 25.69 4.75 6.55
N ARG A 241 25.60 5.80 7.37
CA ARG A 241 24.83 5.78 8.62
C ARG A 241 23.31 6.02 8.38
N ASN A 242 22.95 6.51 7.20
CA ASN A 242 21.57 6.90 6.88
C ASN A 242 20.78 5.80 6.15
N ILE A 243 21.47 4.77 5.65
CA ILE A 243 20.84 3.61 5.05
C ILE A 243 20.88 2.50 6.08
N GLY A 244 19.70 2.01 6.44
CA GLY A 244 19.57 0.99 7.47
C GLY A 244 18.73 -0.18 7.04
N LEU A 245 18.96 -1.31 7.69
CA LEU A 245 18.13 -2.49 7.69
C LEU A 245 17.78 -2.81 9.13
N LYS A 246 16.49 -2.97 9.43
CA LYS A 246 16.02 -3.51 10.70
C LYS A 246 15.64 -4.96 10.53
N GLU A 247 16.06 -5.79 11.46
CA GLU A 247 15.85 -7.23 11.46
C GLU A 247 15.26 -7.64 12.79
N GLY A 248 14.22 -8.47 12.80
CA GLY A 248 13.62 -8.92 14.03
C GLY A 248 12.99 -10.30 13.92
N ILE A 249 13.05 -11.06 15.03
CA ILE A 249 12.28 -12.29 15.24
C ILE A 249 11.18 -11.95 16.23
N LEU A 250 9.94 -12.17 15.85
CA LEU A 250 8.75 -11.74 16.57
C LEU A 250 7.92 -12.95 16.97
N ALA A 251 7.56 -13.04 18.26
CA ALA A 251 6.73 -14.12 18.77
C ALA A 251 5.26 -13.99 18.31
N ASN A 252 4.80 -12.76 18.02
CA ASN A 252 3.44 -12.49 17.60
C ASN A 252 3.35 -11.27 16.67
N ARG A 253 2.25 -11.19 15.93
CA ARG A 253 2.00 -10.10 14.98
C ARG A 253 1.71 -8.75 15.64
N ALA A 254 1.28 -8.76 16.90
CA ALA A 254 1.07 -7.53 17.67
C ALA A 254 2.40 -6.89 18.12
N ARG A 255 3.54 -7.56 17.87
CA ARG A 255 4.90 -7.10 18.21
C ARG A 255 5.07 -6.79 19.70
N THR A 256 4.27 -7.43 20.56
CA THR A 256 4.36 -7.29 22.03
C THR A 256 5.50 -8.06 22.63
N GLU A 257 6.02 -9.06 21.90
CA GLU A 257 7.15 -9.88 22.30
C GLU A 257 8.12 -10.02 21.14
N ILE A 258 9.35 -9.55 21.35
CA ILE A 258 10.44 -9.55 20.38
C ILE A 258 11.49 -10.53 20.90
N LEU A 259 11.82 -11.55 20.10
CA LEU A 259 12.79 -12.58 20.46
C LEU A 259 14.22 -12.21 20.07
N ASP A 260 14.36 -11.47 18.96
CA ASP A 260 15.63 -10.91 18.48
C ASP A 260 15.39 -9.60 17.75
N LEU A 261 16.34 -8.66 17.85
CA LEU A 261 16.29 -7.38 17.17
C LEU A 261 17.71 -6.96 16.79
N SER A 262 17.91 -6.67 15.51
CA SER A 262 19.17 -6.18 14.97
C SER A 262 18.91 -4.95 14.08
N GLN A 263 19.90 -4.07 14.04
CA GLN A 263 19.90 -2.94 13.12
C GLN A 263 21.28 -2.83 12.47
N LYS A 264 21.30 -2.84 11.15
CA LYS A 264 22.51 -2.81 10.33
C LYS A 264 22.59 -1.50 9.56
N GLN A 265 23.81 -1.09 9.27
CA GLN A 265 24.14 0.09 8.44
C GLN A 265 25.30 -0.30 7.54
N GLY A 266 25.31 0.19 6.30
CA GLY A 266 26.32 -0.16 5.31
C GLY A 266 25.97 0.36 3.92
N THR A 267 26.64 -0.15 2.91
CA THR A 267 26.26 0.01 1.50
C THR A 267 24.99 -0.81 1.23
N LEU A 268 24.32 -0.56 0.10
CA LEU A 268 23.19 -1.36 -0.31
C LEU A 268 23.57 -2.84 -0.41
N PHE A 269 24.74 -3.14 -0.96
CA PHE A 269 25.22 -4.52 -1.12
C PHE A 269 25.47 -5.20 0.24
N ASP A 270 26.07 -4.47 1.20
CA ASP A 270 26.23 -4.98 2.57
C ASP A 270 24.88 -5.30 3.20
N LEU A 271 23.90 -4.40 3.08
CA LEU A 271 22.59 -4.57 3.71
C LEU A 271 21.77 -5.71 3.09
N VAL A 272 21.88 -5.90 1.78
CA VAL A 272 21.25 -7.05 1.13
C VAL A 272 21.91 -8.37 1.57
N HIS A 273 23.23 -8.39 1.70
CA HIS A 273 23.96 -9.57 2.17
C HIS A 273 23.63 -9.89 3.64
N GLU A 274 23.62 -8.89 4.51
CA GLU A 274 23.24 -9.06 5.93
C GLU A 274 21.81 -9.59 6.06
N GLY A 275 20.84 -8.98 5.33
CA GLY A 275 19.45 -9.42 5.35
C GLY A 275 19.27 -10.85 4.80
N GLU A 276 20.00 -11.22 3.75
CA GLU A 276 20.02 -12.59 3.22
C GLU A 276 20.53 -13.57 4.30
N LEU A 277 21.65 -13.25 4.93
CA LEU A 277 22.21 -14.08 5.99
C LEU A 277 21.29 -14.16 7.22
N TYR A 278 20.65 -13.03 7.59
CA TYR A 278 19.72 -13.02 8.71
C TYR A 278 18.53 -13.95 8.46
N ILE A 279 17.91 -13.88 7.30
CA ILE A 279 16.80 -14.78 6.94
C ILE A 279 17.28 -16.24 6.94
N LEU A 280 18.38 -16.55 6.25
CA LEU A 280 18.89 -17.90 6.14
C LEU A 280 19.28 -18.50 7.51
N ASN A 281 19.83 -17.72 8.43
CA ASN A 281 20.25 -18.18 9.77
C ASN A 281 19.07 -18.38 10.72
N ASN A 282 17.93 -17.73 10.47
CA ASN A 282 16.77 -17.76 11.35
C ASN A 282 15.55 -18.49 10.71
N THR A 283 15.76 -19.15 9.57
CA THR A 283 14.77 -20.02 8.94
C THR A 283 15.28 -21.46 8.93
N ARG A 284 14.39 -22.40 8.64
CA ARG A 284 14.70 -23.84 8.68
C ARG A 284 15.55 -24.25 7.49
N ARG A 285 16.29 -25.34 7.64
CA ARG A 285 17.09 -25.95 6.56
C ARG A 285 16.91 -27.44 6.60
N ARG A 286 16.91 -28.09 5.44
CA ARG A 286 17.00 -29.54 5.31
C ARG A 286 18.39 -29.94 4.83
N PHE A 287 18.89 -31.03 5.34
CA PHE A 287 20.11 -31.65 4.88
C PHE A 287 19.76 -32.95 4.16
N ILE A 288 19.84 -32.94 2.84
CA ILE A 288 19.53 -34.11 2.00
C ILE A 288 20.81 -34.84 1.70
N THR A 289 20.84 -36.14 1.97
CA THR A 289 21.96 -37.03 1.58
C THR A 289 21.51 -37.86 0.40
N SER A 290 22.05 -37.61 -0.78
CA SER A 290 21.79 -38.37 -2.00
C SER A 290 22.94 -39.30 -2.25
N GLY A 291 22.81 -40.58 -1.87
CA GLY A 291 23.85 -41.61 -2.05
C GLY A 291 25.16 -41.32 -1.30
N ASP A 292 26.32 -41.57 -1.92
CA ASP A 292 27.66 -41.37 -1.34
C ASP A 292 28.19 -39.93 -1.49
N GLY A 293 27.35 -38.98 -1.97
CA GLY A 293 27.72 -37.56 -2.17
C GLY A 293 27.73 -36.74 -0.87
N PRO A 294 28.32 -35.54 -0.93
CA PRO A 294 28.23 -34.60 0.18
C PRO A 294 26.75 -34.22 0.45
N ARG A 295 26.42 -33.94 1.70
CA ARG A 295 25.08 -33.46 2.09
C ARG A 295 24.76 -32.15 1.37
N GLU A 296 23.59 -32.09 0.76
CA GLU A 296 23.06 -30.88 0.17
C GLU A 296 22.22 -30.14 1.22
N GLU A 297 22.53 -28.86 1.43
CA GLU A 297 21.78 -27.98 2.31
C GLU A 297 20.71 -27.24 1.51
N VAL A 298 19.45 -27.50 1.83
CA VAL A 298 18.29 -26.88 1.16
C VAL A 298 17.61 -25.94 2.14
N PRO A 299 17.68 -24.60 1.92
CA PRO A 299 17.00 -23.64 2.77
C PRO A 299 15.48 -23.71 2.56
N GLU A 300 14.74 -23.37 3.60
CA GLU A 300 13.26 -23.29 3.57
C GLU A 300 12.76 -22.33 2.51
N ILE A 301 13.38 -21.15 2.41
CA ILE A 301 13.10 -20.13 1.39
C ILE A 301 14.31 -20.08 0.46
N PRO A 302 14.13 -20.19 -0.86
CA PRO A 302 15.23 -20.19 -1.81
C PRO A 302 16.10 -18.92 -1.69
N THR A 303 17.41 -19.09 -1.52
CA THR A 303 18.37 -17.99 -1.37
C THR A 303 18.26 -16.95 -2.49
N LYS A 304 18.07 -17.41 -3.75
CA LYS A 304 17.90 -16.51 -4.89
C LYS A 304 16.62 -15.68 -4.81
N ALA A 305 15.53 -16.24 -4.24
CA ALA A 305 14.29 -15.50 -4.04
C ALA A 305 14.44 -14.44 -2.96
N ILE A 306 15.13 -14.76 -1.85
CA ILE A 306 15.44 -13.80 -0.77
C ILE A 306 16.27 -12.64 -1.32
N ARG A 307 17.36 -12.95 -2.04
CA ARG A 307 18.24 -11.94 -2.62
C ARG A 307 17.52 -11.01 -3.59
N GLU A 308 16.74 -11.58 -4.52
CA GLU A 308 15.93 -10.82 -5.48
C GLU A 308 14.91 -9.93 -4.77
N ALA A 309 14.26 -10.44 -3.71
CA ALA A 309 13.30 -9.70 -2.93
C ALA A 309 13.93 -8.50 -2.20
N LEU A 310 15.11 -8.68 -1.59
CA LEU A 310 15.84 -7.62 -0.91
C LEU A 310 16.37 -6.58 -1.90
N MET A 311 16.93 -7.00 -3.02
CA MET A 311 17.37 -6.09 -4.10
C MET A 311 16.20 -5.26 -4.63
N ASN A 312 15.03 -5.88 -4.88
CA ASN A 312 13.84 -5.19 -5.33
C ASN A 312 13.33 -4.22 -4.26
N ALA A 313 13.37 -4.59 -2.99
CA ALA A 313 12.98 -3.73 -1.89
C ALA A 313 13.79 -2.43 -1.86
N TYR A 314 15.12 -2.49 -2.09
CA TYR A 314 15.97 -1.31 -2.17
C TYR A 314 15.83 -0.55 -3.49
N ALA A 315 15.77 -1.25 -4.64
CA ALA A 315 15.64 -0.63 -5.95
C ALA A 315 14.34 0.18 -6.10
N HIS A 316 13.25 -0.30 -5.51
CA HIS A 316 11.92 0.31 -5.61
C HIS A 316 11.53 1.16 -4.38
N ARG A 317 12.40 1.24 -3.37
CA ARG A 317 12.17 2.03 -2.15
C ARG A 317 11.82 3.49 -2.48
N ASP A 318 10.91 4.05 -1.69
CA ASP A 318 10.77 5.50 -1.60
C ASP A 318 11.88 6.07 -0.70
N TRP A 319 12.90 6.66 -1.31
CA TRP A 319 14.06 7.22 -0.62
C TRP A 319 13.78 8.56 0.06
N LEU A 320 12.64 9.19 -0.20
CA LEU A 320 12.19 10.37 0.54
C LEU A 320 11.52 9.99 1.88
N SER A 321 11.16 8.73 2.05
CA SER A 321 10.69 8.20 3.33
C SER A 321 11.84 8.05 4.32
N LEU A 322 11.58 8.43 5.58
CA LEU A 322 12.53 8.24 6.69
C LEU A 322 12.55 6.79 7.21
N ASP A 323 11.57 5.96 6.83
CA ASP A 323 11.52 4.57 7.23
C ASP A 323 12.61 3.76 6.52
N CYS A 324 13.15 2.75 7.20
CA CYS A 324 14.09 1.80 6.61
C CYS A 324 13.39 0.51 6.17
N ILE A 325 14.11 -0.32 5.40
CA ILE A 325 13.66 -1.68 5.11
C ILE A 325 13.69 -2.49 6.39
N GLN A 326 12.67 -3.32 6.60
CA GLN A 326 12.52 -4.16 7.78
C GLN A 326 12.32 -5.62 7.37
N ILE A 327 13.01 -6.52 8.03
CA ILE A 327 12.80 -7.96 7.94
C ILE A 327 12.17 -8.41 9.25
N ASN A 328 11.00 -9.01 9.19
CA ASN A 328 10.28 -9.55 10.33
C ASN A 328 10.09 -11.05 10.13
N ILE A 329 10.67 -11.86 11.03
CA ILE A 329 10.55 -13.32 10.98
C ILE A 329 9.57 -13.76 12.04
N PHE A 330 8.50 -14.41 11.58
CA PHE A 330 7.49 -15.06 12.41
C PHE A 330 7.61 -16.58 12.31
N TYR A 331 6.87 -17.28 13.14
CA TYR A 331 6.83 -18.74 13.11
C TYR A 331 6.36 -19.27 11.74
N ASP A 332 5.38 -18.61 11.13
CA ASP A 332 4.67 -18.99 9.91
C ASP A 332 5.05 -18.18 8.66
N SER A 333 5.83 -17.12 8.82
CA SER A 333 6.18 -16.25 7.69
C SER A 333 7.50 -15.49 7.89
N VAL A 334 8.06 -15.04 6.77
CA VAL A 334 9.10 -14.01 6.71
C VAL A 334 8.55 -12.84 5.92
N GLU A 335 8.57 -11.66 6.51
CA GLU A 335 8.05 -10.43 5.92
C GLU A 335 9.17 -9.44 5.63
N ILE A 336 9.15 -8.85 4.43
CA ILE A 336 10.06 -7.76 4.05
C ILE A 336 9.21 -6.52 3.79
N ASP A 337 9.34 -5.54 4.68
CA ASP A 337 8.69 -4.23 4.58
C ASP A 337 9.62 -3.24 3.88
N SER A 338 9.13 -2.58 2.82
CA SER A 338 9.84 -1.53 2.09
C SER A 338 8.99 -0.26 1.99
N PRO A 339 9.54 0.93 2.30
CA PRO A 339 8.84 2.20 2.10
C PRO A 339 8.48 2.43 0.64
N GLY A 340 7.26 2.90 0.40
CA GLY A 340 6.72 3.19 -0.92
C GLY A 340 5.92 2.03 -1.53
N TRP A 341 4.81 2.39 -2.17
CA TRP A 341 4.01 1.44 -2.97
C TRP A 341 4.46 1.46 -4.42
N PHE A 342 3.98 0.53 -5.21
CA PHE A 342 4.17 0.50 -6.65
C PHE A 342 3.79 1.85 -7.27
N ILE A 343 4.51 2.26 -8.32
CA ILE A 343 4.18 3.49 -9.04
C ILE A 343 2.83 3.35 -9.77
N GLU A 344 2.24 4.49 -10.11
CA GLU A 344 0.94 4.54 -10.78
C GLU A 344 0.89 3.64 -12.02
N GLY A 345 -0.19 2.88 -12.14
CA GLY A 345 -0.40 1.93 -13.24
C GLY A 345 0.31 0.60 -13.09
N GLN A 346 0.94 0.34 -11.93
CA GLN A 346 1.54 -0.94 -11.59
C GLN A 346 0.99 -1.46 -10.26
N ASP A 347 0.84 -2.77 -10.19
CA ASP A 347 0.48 -3.50 -8.98
C ASP A 347 1.11 -4.90 -9.00
N PRO A 348 1.29 -5.53 -7.83
CA PRO A 348 1.89 -6.86 -7.76
C PRO A 348 1.03 -7.94 -8.45
N THR A 349 -0.29 -7.81 -8.48
CA THR A 349 -1.19 -8.79 -9.09
C THR A 349 -0.96 -8.90 -10.58
N GLY A 350 -0.79 -7.76 -11.25
CA GLY A 350 -0.45 -7.71 -12.68
C GLY A 350 0.89 -8.39 -13.01
N HIS A 351 1.90 -8.22 -12.13
CA HIS A 351 3.19 -8.88 -12.29
C HIS A 351 3.12 -10.37 -12.00
N LEU A 352 2.44 -10.80 -10.93
CA LEU A 352 2.29 -12.21 -10.55
C LEU A 352 1.50 -13.01 -11.60
N SER A 353 0.51 -12.37 -12.24
CA SER A 353 -0.28 -12.99 -13.32
C SER A 353 0.39 -12.95 -14.70
N GLY A 354 1.54 -12.25 -14.83
CA GLY A 354 2.24 -12.09 -16.10
C GLY A 354 1.57 -11.14 -17.10
N ILE A 355 0.49 -10.44 -16.69
CA ILE A 355 -0.20 -9.44 -17.51
C ILE A 355 0.63 -8.16 -17.61
N SER A 356 1.19 -7.69 -16.50
CA SER A 356 2.09 -6.54 -16.50
C SER A 356 3.53 -6.97 -16.79
N ARG A 357 4.08 -6.42 -17.87
CA ARG A 357 5.48 -6.60 -18.25
C ARG A 357 6.28 -5.30 -18.13
N SER A 358 5.68 -4.26 -17.60
CA SER A 358 6.32 -2.95 -17.46
C SER A 358 7.28 -2.97 -16.27
N SER A 359 8.51 -2.52 -16.50
CA SER A 359 9.58 -2.40 -15.50
C SER A 359 9.84 -0.95 -15.12
N LYS A 360 8.77 -0.13 -15.00
CA LYS A 360 8.95 1.23 -14.54
C LYS A 360 9.35 1.24 -13.06
N THR A 361 10.36 1.99 -12.73
CA THR A 361 10.87 2.13 -11.36
C THR A 361 10.93 3.60 -10.97
N ARG A 362 10.83 3.88 -9.68
CA ARG A 362 10.97 5.22 -9.10
C ARG A 362 12.44 5.68 -9.16
N ASN A 363 13.39 4.74 -9.09
CA ASN A 363 14.83 4.96 -9.02
C ASN A 363 15.50 4.35 -10.25
N GLU A 364 15.41 5.02 -11.40
CA GLU A 364 15.85 4.47 -12.69
C GLU A 364 17.37 4.29 -12.76
N LEU A 365 18.15 5.25 -12.23
CA LEU A 365 19.60 5.17 -12.23
C LEU A 365 20.11 4.05 -11.34
N LEU A 366 19.50 3.87 -10.16
CA LEU A 366 19.83 2.80 -9.23
C LEU A 366 19.51 1.43 -9.85
N ALA A 367 18.31 1.25 -10.41
CA ALA A 367 17.93 0.01 -11.08
C ALA A 367 18.80 -0.30 -12.29
N LYS A 368 19.13 0.71 -13.13
CA LYS A 368 20.07 0.58 -14.27
C LYS A 368 21.45 0.12 -13.80
N THR A 369 21.91 0.66 -12.67
CA THR A 369 23.21 0.32 -12.11
C THR A 369 23.23 -1.11 -11.57
N LEU A 370 22.23 -1.52 -10.80
CA LEU A 370 22.09 -2.90 -10.30
C LEU A 370 21.93 -3.92 -11.44
N PHE A 371 21.27 -3.54 -12.53
CA PHE A 371 21.19 -4.38 -13.72
C PHE A 371 22.55 -4.61 -14.38
N ARG A 372 23.41 -3.58 -14.44
CA ARG A 372 24.75 -3.69 -15.06
C ARG A 372 25.64 -4.73 -14.37
N SER A 373 25.52 -4.93 -13.08
CA SER A 373 26.25 -5.96 -12.32
C SER A 373 25.51 -7.30 -12.19
N LYS A 374 24.33 -7.43 -12.82
CA LYS A 374 23.46 -8.60 -12.71
C LYS A 374 22.93 -8.86 -11.28
N ASP A 375 22.90 -7.84 -10.45
CA ASP A 375 22.33 -7.95 -9.11
C ASP A 375 20.80 -7.95 -9.15
N ILE A 376 20.19 -7.33 -10.17
CA ILE A 376 18.76 -7.46 -10.51
C ILE A 376 18.57 -7.84 -11.97
N GLU A 377 17.41 -8.39 -12.28
CA GLU A 377 16.97 -8.58 -13.66
C GLU A 377 16.20 -7.36 -14.17
N SER A 378 16.14 -7.16 -15.49
CA SER A 378 15.34 -6.10 -16.11
C SER A 378 14.03 -6.67 -16.70
N TYR A 379 13.21 -5.80 -17.28
CA TYR A 379 11.95 -6.16 -17.96
C TYR A 379 10.82 -6.66 -17.06
N GLY A 380 10.81 -6.31 -15.75
CA GLY A 380 9.70 -6.68 -14.86
C GLY A 380 9.63 -8.17 -14.53
N THR A 381 10.75 -8.90 -14.67
CA THR A 381 10.81 -10.34 -14.41
C THR A 381 11.14 -10.70 -12.96
N GLY A 382 11.50 -9.74 -12.11
CA GLY A 382 11.90 -9.97 -10.72
C GLY A 382 10.79 -10.63 -9.88
N ILE A 383 9.57 -10.07 -9.87
CA ILE A 383 8.43 -10.65 -9.14
C ILE A 383 8.04 -12.04 -9.68
N PRO A 384 7.84 -12.24 -10.99
CA PRO A 384 7.61 -13.58 -11.55
C PRO A 384 8.69 -14.59 -11.17
N ARG A 385 9.97 -14.19 -11.16
CA ARG A 385 11.08 -15.06 -10.78
C ARG A 385 11.06 -15.45 -9.31
N ILE A 386 10.77 -14.49 -8.41
CA ILE A 386 10.58 -14.82 -6.99
C ILE A 386 9.47 -15.85 -6.85
N LYS A 387 8.34 -15.64 -7.55
CA LYS A 387 7.22 -16.58 -7.53
C LYS A 387 7.62 -17.97 -8.03
N GLU A 388 8.26 -18.08 -9.19
CA GLU A 388 8.71 -19.37 -9.76
C GLU A 388 9.62 -20.12 -8.77
N LEU A 389 10.64 -19.45 -8.23
CA LEU A 389 11.57 -20.05 -7.27
C LEU A 389 10.87 -20.51 -5.99
N CYS A 390 9.88 -19.77 -5.53
CA CYS A 390 9.12 -20.10 -4.33
C CYS A 390 8.09 -21.21 -4.58
N ASP A 391 7.41 -21.21 -5.73
CA ASP A 391 6.49 -22.28 -6.13
C ASP A 391 7.22 -23.64 -6.21
N ASP A 392 8.42 -23.67 -6.80
CA ASP A 392 9.26 -24.87 -6.88
C ASP A 392 9.68 -25.39 -5.49
N ALA A 393 9.85 -24.49 -4.52
CA ALA A 393 10.16 -24.82 -3.13
C ALA A 393 8.93 -25.09 -2.25
N GLY A 394 7.72 -24.89 -2.77
CA GLY A 394 6.47 -24.99 -2.02
C GLY A 394 6.27 -23.85 -1.02
N VAL A 395 6.85 -22.67 -1.29
CA VAL A 395 6.73 -21.46 -0.46
C VAL A 395 5.71 -20.52 -1.11
N GLY A 396 4.63 -20.20 -0.40
CA GLY A 396 3.68 -19.19 -0.85
C GLY A 396 4.27 -17.79 -0.75
N ILE A 397 3.92 -16.89 -1.68
CA ILE A 397 4.29 -15.47 -1.59
C ILE A 397 3.06 -14.58 -1.70
N GLU A 398 3.09 -13.46 -0.98
CA GLU A 398 2.02 -12.46 -1.01
C GLU A 398 2.62 -11.05 -0.98
N TYR A 399 2.07 -10.15 -1.80
CA TYR A 399 2.40 -8.72 -1.75
C TYR A 399 1.23 -7.95 -1.16
N MET A 400 1.52 -7.12 -0.16
CA MET A 400 0.53 -6.37 0.56
C MET A 400 0.88 -4.89 0.63
N ARG A 401 -0.14 -4.03 0.51
CA ARG A 401 0.02 -2.60 0.75
C ARG A 401 -0.10 -2.32 2.25
N THR A 402 0.88 -1.62 2.79
CA THR A 402 0.87 -1.10 4.16
C THR A 402 0.65 0.42 4.14
N PRO A 403 0.35 1.06 5.28
CA PRO A 403 0.24 2.52 5.35
C PRO A 403 1.52 3.25 4.90
N THR A 404 2.70 2.64 5.05
CA THR A 404 4.00 3.24 4.75
C THR A 404 4.62 2.70 3.47
N GLY A 405 4.11 1.61 2.88
CA GLY A 405 4.72 1.05 1.69
C GLY A 405 4.24 -0.33 1.27
N THR A 406 5.19 -1.15 0.88
CA THR A 406 4.99 -2.51 0.37
C THR A 406 5.50 -3.53 1.37
N ARG A 407 4.75 -4.60 1.58
CA ARG A 407 5.18 -5.79 2.30
C ARG A 407 5.17 -6.99 1.37
N LEU A 408 6.29 -7.68 1.27
CA LEU A 408 6.39 -9.02 0.70
C LEU A 408 6.40 -10.03 1.83
N ILE A 409 5.54 -11.04 1.75
CA ILE A 409 5.41 -12.13 2.71
C ILE A 409 5.82 -13.42 2.03
N PHE A 410 6.74 -14.15 2.63
CA PHE A 410 7.03 -15.54 2.33
C PHE A 410 6.33 -16.40 3.38
N HIS A 411 5.36 -17.21 2.97
CA HIS A 411 4.67 -18.15 3.86
C HIS A 411 5.54 -19.38 4.07
N ARG A 412 5.88 -19.65 5.34
CA ARG A 412 6.78 -20.77 5.70
C ARG A 412 6.06 -22.10 5.52
N ASN A 413 6.78 -23.07 4.99
CA ASN A 413 6.20 -24.37 4.65
C ASN A 413 6.29 -25.34 5.85
N ASP A 414 5.15 -25.87 6.29
CA ASP A 414 5.07 -26.87 7.37
C ASP A 414 5.83 -28.17 7.06
N ALA A 415 6.04 -28.49 5.79
CA ALA A 415 6.84 -29.64 5.38
C ALA A 415 8.31 -29.62 5.93
N PHE A 416 8.82 -28.43 6.28
CA PHE A 416 10.11 -28.27 6.95
C PHE A 416 10.04 -28.48 8.46
N ALA A 417 8.84 -28.57 9.06
CA ALA A 417 8.69 -28.76 10.50
C ALA A 417 8.99 -30.19 10.98
N GLY A 418 9.14 -31.17 10.04
CA GLY A 418 9.14 -32.59 10.36
C GLY A 418 7.74 -33.10 10.72
N GLU A 419 7.51 -34.41 10.70
CA GLU A 419 6.25 -34.94 11.25
C GLU A 419 6.18 -34.63 12.74
N PRO A 420 5.13 -33.92 13.22
CA PRO A 420 4.98 -33.70 14.66
C PRO A 420 4.81 -35.07 15.35
N THR A 421 5.69 -35.37 16.29
CA THR A 421 5.64 -36.57 17.09
C THR A 421 4.50 -36.60 18.10
N SER A 422 3.57 -35.68 18.04
CA SER A 422 2.29 -35.68 18.75
C SER A 422 1.28 -34.87 17.96
N ASN A 423 0.13 -35.46 17.64
CA ASN A 423 -0.99 -34.85 16.94
C ASN A 423 -1.30 -33.44 17.44
N PRO A 424 -1.10 -32.36 16.66
CA PRO A 424 -1.81 -31.13 16.90
C PRO A 424 -3.30 -31.35 16.63
N PRO A 425 -4.21 -30.70 17.36
CA PRO A 425 -5.64 -30.90 17.17
C PRO A 425 -6.01 -30.62 15.72
N ALA A 426 -6.86 -31.45 15.14
CA ALA A 426 -7.26 -31.52 13.73
C ALA A 426 -7.93 -30.24 13.17
N THR A 427 -7.98 -29.18 13.96
CA THR A 427 -8.66 -27.90 13.69
C THR A 427 -7.92 -27.00 12.69
N HIS A 428 -6.59 -27.15 12.53
CA HIS A 428 -5.83 -26.22 11.68
C HIS A 428 -5.75 -26.61 10.18
N ARG A 429 -6.07 -27.85 9.82
CA ARG A 429 -5.93 -28.32 8.41
C ARG A 429 -7.07 -27.95 7.47
N LYS A 430 -8.23 -27.52 7.97
CA LYS A 430 -9.41 -27.20 7.14
C LYS A 430 -9.54 -25.73 6.73
N ILE A 431 -8.75 -24.85 7.31
CA ILE A 431 -8.85 -23.38 7.14
C ILE A 431 -8.19 -22.89 5.85
N ILE A 432 -7.23 -23.64 5.30
CA ILE A 432 -6.40 -23.19 4.16
C ILE A 432 -7.15 -23.24 2.81
N ALA A 433 -8.28 -23.93 2.72
CA ALA A 433 -8.95 -24.15 1.44
C ALA A 433 -10.12 -23.19 1.12
N SER A 434 -10.51 -22.27 2.01
CA SER A 434 -11.74 -21.52 1.78
C SER A 434 -11.75 -20.00 2.02
N ALA A 435 -10.65 -19.33 2.36
CA ALA A 435 -10.74 -17.87 2.47
C ALA A 435 -9.40 -17.13 2.51
N SER A 436 -9.04 -16.47 1.44
CA SER A 436 -8.00 -15.43 1.38
C SER A 436 -8.27 -14.20 2.27
N ILE A 437 -9.40 -14.14 2.96
CA ILE A 437 -9.80 -13.03 3.86
C ILE A 437 -9.62 -13.40 5.34
N THR A 438 -9.53 -14.67 5.69
CA THR A 438 -9.77 -15.15 7.06
C THR A 438 -8.54 -15.13 7.97
N LEU A 439 -7.34 -15.35 7.46
CA LEU A 439 -6.12 -15.38 8.28
C LEU A 439 -5.75 -14.02 8.87
N TYR A 440 -6.00 -12.95 8.12
CA TYR A 440 -5.71 -11.58 8.59
C TYR A 440 -6.61 -11.09 9.71
N THR A 441 -7.82 -11.66 9.79
CA THR A 441 -8.82 -11.23 10.75
C THR A 441 -8.66 -11.93 12.10
N TRP A 442 -8.09 -13.14 12.12
CA TRP A 442 -8.00 -13.97 13.32
C TRP A 442 -7.13 -13.36 14.42
N ASP A 443 -5.97 -12.80 14.06
CA ASP A 443 -5.03 -12.22 15.04
C ASP A 443 -5.51 -10.89 15.61
N TYR A 444 -6.44 -10.21 14.92
CA TYR A 444 -7.08 -8.99 15.40
C TYR A 444 -8.36 -9.24 16.20
N LEU A 445 -8.73 -10.50 16.43
CA LEU A 445 -9.87 -10.88 17.24
C LEU A 445 -9.46 -11.10 18.69
N ASP A 446 -10.25 -10.57 19.64
CA ASP A 446 -10.10 -10.94 21.04
C ASP A 446 -10.57 -12.39 21.26
N ASP A 447 -10.24 -12.99 22.42
CA ASP A 447 -10.56 -14.39 22.73
C ASP A 447 -12.07 -14.72 22.63
N ARG A 448 -12.93 -13.73 22.85
CA ARG A 448 -14.39 -13.90 22.74
C ARG A 448 -14.82 -13.83 21.30
N GLU A 449 -14.23 -12.94 20.52
CA GLU A 449 -14.44 -12.83 19.07
C GLU A 449 -14.00 -14.11 18.36
N LYS A 450 -12.85 -14.67 18.74
CA LYS A 450 -12.32 -15.95 18.25
C LYS A 450 -13.29 -17.11 18.52
N LYS A 451 -13.83 -17.20 19.75
CA LYS A 451 -14.79 -18.24 20.10
C LYS A 451 -16.08 -18.15 19.26
N VAL A 452 -16.57 -16.94 19.02
CA VAL A 452 -17.77 -16.73 18.19
C VAL A 452 -17.50 -17.09 16.73
N PHE A 453 -16.34 -16.70 16.21
CA PHE A 453 -15.94 -17.02 14.85
C PHE A 453 -15.81 -18.54 14.63
N SER A 454 -15.05 -19.25 15.49
CA SER A 454 -14.89 -20.69 15.39
C SER A 454 -16.23 -21.43 15.50
N PHE A 455 -17.12 -20.95 16.35
CA PHE A 455 -18.47 -21.54 16.44
C PHE A 455 -19.25 -21.40 15.12
N LEU A 456 -19.20 -20.20 14.49
CA LEU A 456 -19.90 -19.96 13.22
C LEU A 456 -19.26 -20.72 12.05
N GLU A 457 -17.97 -20.94 12.10
CA GLU A 457 -17.24 -21.76 11.11
C GLU A 457 -17.65 -23.23 11.18
N GLU A 458 -17.79 -23.76 12.38
CA GLU A 458 -18.15 -25.17 12.60
C GLU A 458 -19.64 -25.45 12.39
N HIS A 459 -20.50 -24.53 12.81
CA HIS A 459 -21.94 -24.75 12.88
C HIS A 459 -22.75 -23.96 11.82
N GLY A 460 -22.10 -23.09 11.04
CA GLY A 460 -22.75 -22.27 10.04
C GLY A 460 -23.67 -21.19 10.63
N GLU A 461 -24.68 -20.80 9.85
CA GLU A 461 -25.63 -19.76 10.24
C GLU A 461 -26.39 -20.12 11.54
N SER A 462 -26.24 -19.27 12.56
CA SER A 462 -26.72 -19.58 13.92
C SER A 462 -27.31 -18.37 14.62
N ARG A 463 -28.25 -18.64 15.56
CA ARG A 463 -28.86 -17.61 16.42
C ARG A 463 -27.96 -17.28 17.62
N ALA A 464 -28.03 -16.04 18.12
CA ALA A 464 -27.26 -15.59 19.30
C ALA A 464 -27.42 -16.51 20.53
N ALA A 465 -28.60 -17.15 20.69
CA ALA A 465 -28.84 -18.10 21.77
C ALA A 465 -27.96 -19.37 21.67
N ALA A 466 -27.82 -19.93 20.48
CA ALA A 466 -26.99 -21.11 20.22
C ALA A 466 -25.50 -20.76 20.43
N ILE A 467 -25.05 -19.60 19.90
CA ILE A 467 -23.69 -19.10 20.08
C ILE A 467 -23.37 -18.89 21.59
N SER A 468 -24.29 -18.24 22.34
CA SER A 468 -24.13 -18.03 23.79
C SER A 468 -23.98 -19.33 24.56
N ASN A 469 -24.81 -20.33 24.25
CA ASN A 469 -24.81 -21.62 24.95
C ASN A 469 -23.54 -22.42 24.68
N SER A 470 -23.04 -22.42 23.45
CA SER A 470 -21.85 -23.18 23.08
C SER A 470 -20.54 -22.48 23.52
N THR A 471 -20.44 -21.16 23.32
CA THR A 471 -19.22 -20.42 23.65
C THR A 471 -19.08 -20.05 25.13
N GLY A 472 -20.15 -20.20 25.92
CA GLY A 472 -20.20 -19.77 27.33
C GLY A 472 -20.21 -18.25 27.54
N ILE A 473 -20.35 -17.46 26.48
CA ILE A 473 -20.37 -15.99 26.56
C ILE A 473 -21.78 -15.53 26.98
N LYS A 474 -21.87 -14.76 28.06
CA LYS A 474 -23.14 -14.21 28.55
C LYS A 474 -23.82 -13.37 27.47
N ARG A 475 -25.14 -13.48 27.29
CA ARG A 475 -25.93 -12.82 26.23
C ARG A 475 -25.67 -11.31 26.07
N ARG A 476 -25.52 -10.58 27.17
CA ARG A 476 -25.25 -9.12 27.12
C ARG A 476 -23.89 -8.85 26.47
N THR A 477 -22.84 -9.55 26.88
CA THR A 477 -21.49 -9.45 26.32
C THR A 477 -21.44 -9.97 24.89
N LEU A 478 -22.17 -11.05 24.57
CA LEU A 478 -22.24 -11.58 23.22
C LEU A 478 -22.85 -10.60 22.22
N SER A 479 -23.85 -9.82 22.65
CA SER A 479 -24.44 -8.77 21.82
C SER A 479 -23.40 -7.75 21.35
N ASP A 480 -22.53 -7.32 22.26
CA ASP A 480 -21.44 -6.38 21.94
C ASP A 480 -20.38 -7.01 21.03
N VAL A 481 -20.04 -8.28 21.25
CA VAL A 481 -19.10 -9.03 20.40
C VAL A 481 -19.66 -9.19 18.98
N LEU A 482 -20.93 -9.59 18.84
CA LEU A 482 -21.59 -9.74 17.54
C LEU A 482 -21.71 -8.40 16.81
N ALA A 483 -21.99 -7.32 17.52
CA ALA A 483 -22.03 -5.98 16.94
C ALA A 483 -20.64 -5.55 16.40
N ARG A 484 -19.57 -5.79 17.17
CA ARG A 484 -18.20 -5.48 16.73
C ARG A 484 -17.79 -6.33 15.52
N LEU A 485 -18.05 -7.64 15.54
CA LEU A 485 -17.73 -8.53 14.43
C LEU A 485 -18.51 -8.16 13.16
N SER A 486 -19.79 -7.76 13.30
CA SER A 486 -20.60 -7.28 12.17
C SER A 486 -20.08 -5.94 11.64
N LYS A 487 -19.66 -5.01 12.51
CA LYS A 487 -19.06 -3.72 12.13
C LYS A 487 -17.71 -3.90 11.42
N LYS A 488 -16.94 -4.90 11.83
CA LYS A 488 -15.67 -5.30 11.17
C LYS A 488 -15.91 -6.05 9.85
N GLY A 489 -17.16 -6.37 9.48
CA GLY A 489 -17.48 -7.14 8.26
C GLY A 489 -17.13 -8.63 8.34
N ILE A 490 -16.76 -9.13 9.52
CA ILE A 490 -16.31 -10.50 9.74
C ILE A 490 -17.49 -11.49 9.77
N ILE A 491 -18.65 -11.03 10.23
CA ILE A 491 -19.89 -11.80 10.21
C ILE A 491 -21.02 -10.98 9.58
N ILE A 492 -21.99 -11.69 9.00
CA ILE A 492 -23.19 -11.09 8.45
C ILE A 492 -24.37 -11.41 9.37
N ALA A 493 -25.11 -10.38 9.76
CA ALA A 493 -26.37 -10.54 10.47
C ALA A 493 -27.53 -10.63 9.45
N ARG A 494 -28.38 -11.66 9.54
CA ARG A 494 -29.57 -11.86 8.69
C ARG A 494 -30.82 -11.85 9.54
N GLY A 495 -31.92 -11.33 9.00
CA GLY A 495 -33.21 -11.24 9.68
C GLY A 495 -33.31 -10.17 10.74
N GLU A 496 -34.51 -9.96 11.27
CA GLU A 496 -34.81 -8.89 12.21
C GLU A 496 -35.23 -9.43 13.61
N SER A 497 -34.91 -8.64 14.63
CA SER A 497 -35.32 -8.89 16.02
C SER A 497 -35.11 -10.33 16.51
N ARG A 498 -36.18 -11.05 16.83
CA ARG A 498 -36.14 -12.42 17.39
C ARG A 498 -35.71 -13.50 16.41
N SER A 499 -35.74 -13.22 15.09
CA SER A 499 -35.33 -14.16 14.04
C SER A 499 -33.89 -13.94 13.57
N ARG A 500 -33.14 -12.98 14.15
CA ARG A 500 -31.80 -12.64 13.72
C ARG A 500 -30.80 -13.77 13.89
N THR A 501 -30.14 -14.11 12.79
CA THR A 501 -29.07 -15.10 12.71
C THR A 501 -27.76 -14.44 12.29
N TYR A 502 -26.66 -15.12 12.52
CA TYR A 502 -25.32 -14.66 12.19
C TYR A 502 -24.59 -15.77 11.43
N CYS A 503 -23.90 -15.41 10.35
CA CYS A 503 -23.07 -16.33 9.56
C CYS A 503 -21.78 -15.65 9.10
N LEU A 504 -20.81 -16.45 8.68
CA LEU A 504 -19.64 -15.96 7.97
C LEU A 504 -20.03 -15.55 6.54
N PRO A 505 -19.36 -14.55 5.93
CA PRO A 505 -19.54 -14.21 4.53
C PRO A 505 -19.25 -15.43 3.65
N GLN A 506 -20.17 -15.80 2.78
CA GLN A 506 -19.93 -16.82 1.75
C GLN A 506 -19.35 -16.13 0.52
N ILE A 507 -18.22 -16.63 0.03
CA ILE A 507 -17.69 -16.23 -1.28
C ILE A 507 -18.60 -16.91 -2.32
N GLN A 508 -19.31 -16.12 -3.12
CA GLN A 508 -19.94 -16.66 -4.31
C GLN A 508 -18.83 -17.00 -5.29
N ASP A 509 -18.65 -18.28 -5.58
CA ASP A 509 -17.88 -18.73 -6.73
C ASP A 509 -18.55 -18.12 -7.97
N GLY A 510 -17.86 -17.13 -8.55
CA GLY A 510 -18.25 -16.55 -9.82
C GLY A 510 -18.06 -17.59 -10.91
N SER A 511 -19.18 -18.06 -11.45
CA SER A 511 -19.26 -18.82 -12.69
C SER A 511 -18.82 -17.99 -13.87
#